data_b0a4f42243374184fd3080b9b431dc4c
#
_entry.id   b0a4f42243374184fd3080b9b431dc4c
#
_cell.length_a   1.000
_cell.length_b   1.000
_cell.length_c   1.000
_cell.angle_alpha   90.00
_cell.angle_beta   90.00
_cell.angle_gamma   90.00
#
_symmetry.space_group_name_H-M   'P 1'
#
loop_
_entity.id
_entity.type
_entity.pdbx_description
1 polymer ?
#
loop_
_entity_poly.entity_id
_entity_poly.type
_entity_poly.pdbx_seq_one_letter_code
_entity_poly.pdbx_strand_id
1 'polypeptide(L)'
;MNATYREIAKIAGVSIGNMGWIFDDLNARGISTGNKNNGNYRILEWKRLIDEWVTNYPMKLRPKLNTQRFNATDPNWWKDVDITKYGAQWGGEIAADKLTNNLKPSTVTIYMQSENIRKNITKLVIENKLSSNPNGNIEVLETFWDFSNSEVVSDTVPPLL
;
A
#
# COMPACT_ATOMS: atom_id res chain seq x y z
N MET A 1 15.52 3.23 -17.01
CA MET A 1 15.23 4.59 -16.50
C MET A 1 16.37 4.97 -15.56
N ASN A 2 17.07 6.05 -15.84
CA ASN A 2 18.19 6.52 -15.02
C ASN A 2 17.62 7.62 -14.11
N ALA A 3 17.39 7.32 -12.84
CA ALA A 3 16.90 8.28 -11.87
C ALA A 3 17.99 8.62 -10.85
N THR A 4 18.05 9.86 -10.42
CA THR A 4 18.96 10.31 -9.35
C THR A 4 18.36 9.97 -7.98
N TYR A 5 19.20 9.90 -6.94
CA TYR A 5 18.72 9.74 -5.55
C TYR A 5 17.67 10.78 -5.17
N ARG A 6 17.81 12.00 -5.64
CA ARG A 6 16.88 13.10 -5.34
C ARG A 6 15.50 12.85 -5.97
N GLU A 7 15.48 12.38 -7.22
CA GLU A 7 14.23 12.04 -7.91
C GLU A 7 13.55 10.85 -7.25
N ILE A 8 14.29 9.78 -6.96
CA ILE A 8 13.74 8.60 -6.29
C ILE A 8 13.21 8.96 -4.90
N ALA A 9 14.00 9.70 -4.10
CA ALA A 9 13.59 10.14 -2.77
C ALA A 9 12.33 11.01 -2.82
N LYS A 10 12.23 11.92 -3.80
CA LYS A 10 11.05 12.77 -4.01
C LYS A 10 9.81 11.94 -4.35
N ILE A 11 9.92 10.99 -5.29
CA ILE A 11 8.81 10.13 -5.70
C ILE A 11 8.38 9.20 -4.56
N ALA A 12 9.34 8.67 -3.80
CA ALA A 12 9.07 7.75 -2.69
C ALA A 12 8.65 8.46 -1.39
N GLY A 13 8.66 9.80 -1.33
CA GLY A 13 8.34 10.55 -0.11
C GLY A 13 9.32 10.31 1.05
N VAL A 14 10.58 9.94 0.75
CA VAL A 14 11.59 9.61 1.77
C VAL A 14 12.75 10.62 1.77
N SER A 15 13.50 10.67 2.88
CA SER A 15 14.66 11.55 2.96
C SER A 15 15.80 11.06 2.06
N ILE A 16 16.48 12.00 1.42
CA ILE A 16 17.68 11.72 0.60
C ILE A 16 18.76 10.98 1.39
N GLY A 17 18.88 11.26 2.70
CA GLY A 17 19.85 10.58 3.57
C GLY A 17 19.68 9.07 3.60
N ASN A 18 18.47 8.58 3.45
CA ASN A 18 18.19 7.14 3.45
C ASN A 18 18.56 6.43 2.13
N MET A 19 18.67 7.17 1.02
CA MET A 19 18.89 6.58 -0.30
C MET A 19 20.26 5.89 -0.42
N GLY A 20 21.28 6.45 0.23
CA GLY A 20 22.64 5.90 0.17
C GLY A 20 22.69 4.48 0.67
N TRP A 21 22.35 4.27 1.93
CA TRP A 21 22.43 2.96 2.56
C TRP A 21 21.45 1.93 1.95
N ILE A 22 20.26 2.38 1.46
CA ILE A 22 19.31 1.49 0.77
C ILE A 22 19.97 0.94 -0.51
N PHE A 23 20.55 1.79 -1.34
CA PHE A 23 21.17 1.33 -2.59
C PHE A 23 22.47 0.59 -2.35
N ASP A 24 23.24 0.92 -1.31
CA ASP A 24 24.43 0.17 -0.92
C ASP A 24 24.06 -1.26 -0.51
N ASP A 25 22.96 -1.44 0.24
CA ASP A 25 22.44 -2.77 0.60
C ASP A 25 21.94 -3.53 -0.64
N LEU A 26 21.14 -2.90 -1.50
CA LEU A 26 20.66 -3.53 -2.73
C LEU A 26 21.81 -3.94 -3.66
N ASN A 27 22.84 -3.10 -3.79
CA ASN A 27 24.02 -3.40 -4.58
C ASN A 27 24.83 -4.56 -3.97
N ALA A 28 25.04 -4.57 -2.65
CA ALA A 28 25.76 -5.64 -1.95
C ALA A 28 25.07 -7.00 -2.13
N ARG A 29 23.74 -7.00 -2.27
CA ARG A 29 22.95 -8.20 -2.56
C ARG A 29 22.80 -8.52 -4.05
N GLY A 30 23.40 -7.72 -4.94
CA GLY A 30 23.31 -7.89 -6.40
C GLY A 30 21.92 -7.62 -6.99
N ILE A 31 21.03 -6.97 -6.24
CA ILE A 31 19.67 -6.63 -6.70
C ILE A 31 19.70 -5.38 -7.59
N SER A 32 20.61 -4.46 -7.30
CA SER A 32 20.81 -3.25 -8.10
C SER A 32 22.27 -3.06 -8.50
N THR A 33 22.49 -2.11 -9.37
CA THR A 33 23.82 -1.61 -9.75
C THR A 33 23.79 -0.09 -9.83
N GLY A 34 24.97 0.52 -9.77
CA GLY A 34 25.15 1.96 -9.79
C GLY A 34 25.86 2.45 -8.53
N ASN A 35 26.31 3.70 -8.57
CA ASN A 35 26.93 4.31 -7.40
C ASN A 35 26.57 5.79 -7.32
N LYS A 36 26.83 6.37 -6.15
CA LYS A 36 26.52 7.76 -5.81
C LYS A 36 27.18 8.76 -6.78
N ASN A 37 28.34 8.42 -7.36
CA ASN A 37 29.10 9.32 -8.20
C ASN A 37 28.58 9.35 -9.65
N ASN A 38 28.04 8.23 -10.15
CA ASN A 38 27.61 8.09 -11.53
C ASN A 38 26.10 8.29 -11.72
N GLY A 39 25.31 8.28 -10.64
CA GLY A 39 23.86 8.51 -10.66
C GLY A 39 23.03 7.47 -11.45
N ASN A 40 23.66 6.41 -11.98
CA ASN A 40 23.03 5.43 -12.86
C ASN A 40 22.56 4.20 -12.07
N TYR A 41 21.56 4.41 -11.23
CA TYR A 41 20.96 3.28 -10.49
C TYR A 41 20.00 2.50 -11.36
N ARG A 42 20.17 1.17 -11.38
CA ARG A 42 19.31 0.24 -12.12
C ARG A 42 19.02 -0.96 -11.24
N ILE A 43 17.78 -1.35 -11.16
CA ILE A 43 17.39 -2.65 -10.59
C ILE A 43 17.69 -3.71 -11.65
N LEU A 44 18.47 -4.70 -11.28
CA LEU A 44 18.84 -5.84 -12.11
C LEU A 44 17.88 -7.01 -11.90
N GLU A 45 17.55 -7.28 -10.63
CA GLU A 45 16.79 -8.44 -10.20
C GLU A 45 15.39 -8.03 -9.68
N TRP A 46 14.55 -7.50 -10.60
CA TRP A 46 13.20 -7.06 -10.28
C TRP A 46 12.36 -8.15 -9.61
N LYS A 47 12.41 -9.39 -10.15
CA LYS A 47 11.66 -10.50 -9.59
C LYS A 47 12.05 -10.76 -8.14
N ARG A 48 13.33 -10.80 -7.86
CA ARG A 48 13.84 -11.02 -6.50
C ARG A 48 13.43 -9.90 -5.56
N LEU A 49 13.48 -8.64 -6.01
CA LEU A 49 13.03 -7.49 -5.20
C LEU A 49 11.55 -7.62 -4.84
N ILE A 50 10.70 -8.00 -5.79
CA ILE A 50 9.28 -8.21 -5.58
C ILE A 50 9.03 -9.40 -4.65
N ASP A 51 9.69 -10.53 -4.85
CA ASP A 51 9.54 -11.72 -4.01
C ASP A 51 9.95 -11.42 -2.55
N GLU A 52 11.02 -10.65 -2.34
CA GLU A 52 11.43 -10.19 -1.03
C GLU A 52 10.42 -9.22 -0.41
N TRP A 53 9.83 -8.32 -1.20
CA TRP A 53 8.77 -7.42 -0.75
C TRP A 53 7.54 -8.21 -0.30
N VAL A 54 7.02 -9.09 -1.14
CA VAL A 54 5.83 -9.92 -0.83
C VAL A 54 6.03 -10.73 0.44
N THR A 55 7.24 -11.26 0.65
CA THR A 55 7.57 -12.04 1.86
C THR A 55 7.68 -11.16 3.11
N ASN A 56 8.32 -10.01 3.01
CA ASN A 56 8.65 -9.18 4.17
C ASN A 56 7.54 -8.20 4.56
N TYR A 57 6.72 -7.75 3.62
CA TYR A 57 5.66 -6.78 3.90
C TYR A 57 4.71 -7.25 5.01
N PRO A 58 4.08 -8.44 4.94
CA PRO A 58 3.15 -8.90 5.96
C PRO A 58 3.81 -9.10 7.33
N MET A 59 5.10 -9.42 7.35
CA MET A 59 5.82 -9.73 8.59
C MET A 59 6.47 -8.52 9.25
N LYS A 60 6.96 -7.56 8.46
CA LYS A 60 7.79 -6.46 8.97
C LYS A 60 7.14 -5.09 8.93
N LEU A 61 6.37 -4.80 7.89
CA LEU A 61 5.77 -3.48 7.72
C LEU A 61 4.30 -3.45 8.14
N ARG A 62 3.48 -4.35 7.61
CA ARG A 62 2.04 -4.38 7.89
C ARG A 62 1.69 -4.35 9.39
N PRO A 63 2.38 -5.07 10.30
CA PRO A 63 2.09 -5.00 11.74
C PRO A 63 2.37 -3.66 12.40
N LYS A 64 3.16 -2.80 11.73
CA LYS A 64 3.51 -1.46 12.22
C LYS A 64 2.54 -0.38 11.73
N LEU A 65 1.69 -0.69 10.77
CA LEU A 65 0.68 0.24 10.29
C LEU A 65 -0.44 0.37 11.32
N ASN A 66 -0.92 1.60 11.51
CA ASN A 66 -2.11 1.82 12.34
C ASN A 66 -3.27 1.07 11.73
N THR A 67 -3.85 0.14 12.51
CA THR A 67 -4.92 -0.73 12.03
C THR A 67 -6.14 -0.59 12.93
N GLN A 68 -7.30 -0.40 12.32
CA GLN A 68 -8.60 -0.52 13.00
C GLN A 68 -9.40 -1.65 12.33
N ARG A 69 -10.11 -2.43 13.16
CA ARG A 69 -10.87 -3.57 12.67
C ARG A 69 -12.35 -3.44 12.94
N PHE A 70 -13.14 -3.92 11.99
CA PHE A 70 -14.59 -3.83 11.98
C PHE A 70 -15.22 -5.12 11.45
N ASN A 71 -16.52 -5.26 11.73
CA ASN A 71 -17.42 -6.21 11.06
C ASN A 71 -18.51 -5.47 10.32
N ALA A 72 -19.02 -6.06 9.25
CA ALA A 72 -20.29 -5.66 8.63
C ALA A 72 -21.34 -6.73 8.83
N THR A 73 -22.61 -6.33 8.86
CA THR A 73 -23.75 -7.27 8.90
C THR A 73 -23.90 -7.97 7.54
N ASP A 74 -23.72 -7.23 6.46
CA ASP A 74 -23.72 -7.78 5.09
C ASP A 74 -22.27 -8.08 4.64
N PRO A 75 -21.91 -9.34 4.32
CA PRO A 75 -20.57 -9.69 3.88
C PRO A 75 -20.23 -9.12 2.49
N ASN A 76 -21.22 -8.71 1.72
CA ASN A 76 -21.04 -8.13 0.37
C ASN A 76 -21.11 -6.59 0.34
N TRP A 77 -21.19 -5.93 1.49
CA TRP A 77 -21.37 -4.49 1.61
C TRP A 77 -20.41 -3.67 0.73
N TRP A 78 -19.20 -4.15 0.53
CA TRP A 78 -18.13 -3.47 -0.19
C TRP A 78 -18.35 -3.38 -1.71
N LYS A 79 -19.22 -4.22 -2.28
CA LYS A 79 -19.41 -4.34 -3.74
C LYS A 79 -19.96 -3.06 -4.38
N ASP A 80 -20.86 -2.39 -3.68
CA ASP A 80 -21.53 -1.18 -4.16
C ASP A 80 -20.95 0.12 -3.57
N VAL A 81 -19.82 0.01 -2.86
CA VAL A 81 -19.18 1.15 -2.19
C VAL A 81 -18.11 1.77 -3.07
N ASP A 82 -18.28 3.06 -3.36
CA ASP A 82 -17.19 3.88 -3.88
C ASP A 82 -16.26 4.27 -2.72
N ILE A 83 -15.16 3.53 -2.60
CA ILE A 83 -14.19 3.70 -1.51
C ILE A 83 -13.40 5.01 -1.63
N THR A 84 -13.28 5.57 -2.84
CA THR A 84 -12.49 6.77 -3.10
C THR A 84 -13.06 8.02 -2.41
N LYS A 85 -14.38 8.06 -2.19
CA LYS A 85 -15.04 9.15 -1.45
C LYS A 85 -14.64 9.28 0.03
N TYR A 86 -13.92 8.26 0.55
CA TYR A 86 -13.34 8.26 1.90
C TYR A 86 -11.82 8.52 1.88
N GLY A 87 -11.24 8.89 0.72
CA GLY A 87 -9.78 9.02 0.57
C GLY A 87 -9.07 7.70 0.79
N ALA A 88 -9.64 6.61 0.27
CA ALA A 88 -9.16 5.26 0.50
C ALA A 88 -9.11 4.44 -0.80
N GLN A 89 -8.44 3.30 -0.72
CA GLN A 89 -8.35 2.30 -1.80
C GLN A 89 -8.55 0.90 -1.23
N TRP A 90 -9.15 0.03 -2.04
CA TRP A 90 -9.22 -1.39 -1.74
C TRP A 90 -7.86 -2.04 -1.83
N GLY A 91 -7.51 -2.88 -0.87
CA GLY A 91 -6.31 -3.70 -0.86
C GLY A 91 -6.61 -5.19 -0.69
N GLY A 92 -5.57 -5.98 -0.53
CA GLY A 92 -5.67 -7.42 -0.24
C GLY A 92 -6.58 -8.18 -1.19
N GLU A 93 -7.42 -9.04 -0.62
CA GLU A 93 -8.30 -9.92 -1.40
C GLU A 93 -9.33 -9.16 -2.25
N ILE A 94 -9.83 -8.01 -1.77
CA ILE A 94 -10.79 -7.19 -2.54
C ILE A 94 -10.12 -6.60 -3.79
N ALA A 95 -8.92 -6.03 -3.66
CA ALA A 95 -8.20 -5.51 -4.81
C ALA A 95 -7.88 -6.62 -5.82
N ALA A 96 -7.44 -7.78 -5.33
CA ALA A 96 -7.16 -8.93 -6.17
C ALA A 96 -8.41 -9.45 -6.90
N ASP A 97 -9.56 -9.49 -6.22
CA ASP A 97 -10.83 -9.86 -6.86
C ASP A 97 -11.25 -8.85 -7.94
N LYS A 98 -11.20 -7.55 -7.64
CA LYS A 98 -11.51 -6.49 -8.61
C LYS A 98 -10.62 -6.52 -9.85
N LEU A 99 -9.36 -6.93 -9.70
CA LEU A 99 -8.40 -7.02 -10.81
C LEU A 99 -8.50 -8.31 -11.62
N THR A 100 -8.96 -9.42 -11.01
CA THR A 100 -8.91 -10.75 -11.62
C THR A 100 -10.27 -11.42 -11.80
N ASN A 101 -11.29 -11.00 -11.05
CA ASN A 101 -12.62 -11.62 -10.95
C ASN A 101 -12.60 -13.13 -10.56
N ASN A 102 -11.56 -13.56 -9.84
CA ASN A 102 -11.33 -14.98 -9.54
C ASN A 102 -11.32 -15.33 -8.06
N LEU A 103 -11.54 -14.35 -7.16
CA LEU A 103 -11.47 -14.57 -5.73
C LEU A 103 -12.84 -14.46 -5.07
N LYS A 104 -12.95 -15.09 -3.90
CA LYS A 104 -14.07 -14.90 -2.97
C LYS A 104 -13.46 -14.30 -1.70
N PRO A 105 -13.42 -12.96 -1.60
CA PRO A 105 -12.77 -12.29 -0.48
C PRO A 105 -13.41 -12.69 0.85
N SER A 106 -12.58 -13.05 1.82
CA SER A 106 -12.95 -13.30 3.21
C SER A 106 -12.56 -12.15 4.12
N THR A 107 -11.50 -11.46 3.76
CA THR A 107 -10.97 -10.29 4.46
C THR A 107 -11.08 -9.05 3.58
N VAL A 108 -11.65 -7.99 4.13
CA VAL A 108 -11.73 -6.69 3.49
C VAL A 108 -10.59 -5.82 3.98
N THR A 109 -9.61 -5.54 3.13
CA THR A 109 -8.50 -4.64 3.44
C THR A 109 -8.72 -3.30 2.75
N ILE A 110 -8.65 -2.21 3.53
CA ILE A 110 -8.82 -0.83 3.09
C ILE A 110 -7.56 -0.06 3.47
N TYR A 111 -6.94 0.60 2.51
CA TYR A 111 -5.87 1.56 2.77
C TYR A 111 -6.42 2.97 2.69
N MET A 112 -6.24 3.75 3.74
CA MET A 112 -6.77 5.10 3.88
C MET A 112 -5.65 6.11 4.09
N GLN A 113 -5.74 7.26 3.42
CA GLN A 113 -4.75 8.32 3.57
C GLN A 113 -4.73 8.87 5.00
N SER A 114 -3.54 9.22 5.48
CA SER A 114 -3.31 9.78 6.83
C SER A 114 -4.09 11.06 7.07
N GLU A 115 -4.24 11.87 6.02
CA GLU A 115 -4.97 13.13 6.09
C GLU A 115 -6.45 12.88 6.39
N ASN A 116 -6.92 13.45 7.49
CA ASN A 116 -8.30 13.29 7.97
C ASN A 116 -8.74 11.84 8.25
N ILE A 117 -7.81 10.90 8.45
CA ILE A 117 -8.10 9.47 8.60
C ILE A 117 -9.23 9.18 9.60
N ARG A 118 -9.22 9.81 10.78
CA ARG A 118 -10.25 9.59 11.81
C ARG A 118 -11.64 9.97 11.32
N LYS A 119 -11.76 11.13 10.67
CA LYS A 119 -13.02 11.62 10.10
C LYS A 119 -13.53 10.68 9.00
N ASN A 120 -12.63 10.25 8.13
CA ASN A 120 -12.95 9.36 7.02
C ASN A 120 -13.36 7.96 7.48
N ILE A 121 -12.67 7.41 8.49
CA ILE A 121 -13.08 6.15 9.14
C ILE A 121 -14.47 6.29 9.76
N THR A 122 -14.73 7.36 10.52
CA THR A 122 -16.05 7.59 11.14
C THR A 122 -17.15 7.64 10.08
N LYS A 123 -16.91 8.34 8.97
CA LYS A 123 -17.85 8.42 7.85
C LYS A 123 -18.09 7.04 7.22
N LEU A 124 -17.01 6.29 6.92
CA LEU A 124 -17.09 4.93 6.37
C LEU A 124 -17.93 4.01 7.27
N VAL A 125 -17.66 4.04 8.57
CA VAL A 125 -18.33 3.20 9.58
C VAL A 125 -19.82 3.50 9.65
N ILE A 126 -20.21 4.77 9.74
CA ILE A 126 -21.61 5.19 9.84
C ILE A 126 -22.38 4.85 8.57
N GLU A 127 -21.87 5.25 7.41
CA GLU A 127 -22.56 5.08 6.13
C GLU A 127 -22.74 3.62 5.73
N ASN A 128 -21.79 2.74 6.14
CA ASN A 128 -21.83 1.32 5.80
C ASN A 128 -22.24 0.42 6.99
N LYS A 129 -22.72 0.99 8.09
CA LYS A 129 -23.20 0.27 9.29
C LYS A 129 -22.18 -0.75 9.82
N LEU A 130 -20.91 -0.35 9.82
CA LEU A 130 -19.83 -1.19 10.34
C LEU A 130 -19.82 -1.11 11.88
N SER A 131 -19.44 -2.20 12.53
CA SER A 131 -19.27 -2.28 13.98
C SER A 131 -17.81 -2.54 14.35
N SER A 132 -17.28 -1.80 15.32
CA SER A 132 -15.91 -2.00 15.81
C SER A 132 -15.75 -3.40 16.43
N ASN A 133 -14.76 -4.13 15.96
CA ASN A 133 -14.43 -5.46 16.46
C ASN A 133 -12.93 -5.74 16.28
N PRO A 134 -12.14 -5.92 17.34
CA PRO A 134 -10.70 -6.21 17.23
C PRO A 134 -10.38 -7.47 16.41
N ASN A 135 -11.30 -8.41 16.34
CA ASN A 135 -11.19 -9.66 15.58
C ASN A 135 -12.00 -9.60 14.27
N GLY A 136 -12.42 -8.41 13.86
CA GLY A 136 -13.21 -8.22 12.64
C GLY A 136 -12.44 -8.56 11.37
N ASN A 137 -13.18 -8.93 10.34
CA ASN A 137 -12.64 -9.27 9.02
C ASN A 137 -12.49 -8.06 8.09
N ILE A 138 -12.88 -6.86 8.53
CA ILE A 138 -12.64 -5.60 7.82
C ILE A 138 -11.49 -4.90 8.53
N GLU A 139 -10.41 -4.62 7.83
CA GLU A 139 -9.28 -3.90 8.38
C GLU A 139 -9.00 -2.62 7.58
N VAL A 140 -8.88 -1.51 8.32
CA VAL A 140 -8.50 -0.22 7.77
C VAL A 140 -7.08 0.07 8.21
N LEU A 141 -6.19 0.22 7.24
CA LEU A 141 -4.78 0.49 7.40
C LEU A 141 -4.47 1.92 6.95
N GLU A 142 -3.57 2.58 7.65
CA GLU A 142 -3.01 3.83 7.17
C GLU A 142 -2.05 3.57 6.00
N THR A 143 -2.13 4.40 4.94
CA THR A 143 -1.20 4.30 3.81
C THR A 143 0.21 4.71 4.23
N PHE A 144 1.19 4.04 3.67
CA PHE A 144 2.62 4.34 3.83
C PHE A 144 3.26 4.87 2.53
N TRP A 145 2.45 5.13 1.52
CA TRP A 145 2.84 5.74 0.24
C TRP A 145 1.99 6.97 -0.04
N ASP A 146 2.44 7.81 -0.98
CA ASP A 146 1.74 9.00 -1.42
C ASP A 146 0.99 8.72 -2.72
N PHE A 147 -0.32 8.97 -2.74
CA PHE A 147 -1.18 8.83 -3.93
C PHE A 147 -1.10 10.02 -4.89
N SER A 148 -0.54 11.15 -4.47
CA SER A 148 -0.56 12.40 -5.23
C SER A 148 0.17 12.32 -6.58
N ASN A 149 0.95 11.27 -6.80
CA ASN A 149 1.70 11.04 -8.04
C ASN A 149 0.97 10.13 -9.06
N SER A 150 -0.24 9.64 -8.76
CA SER A 150 -1.02 8.86 -9.72
C SER A 150 -1.99 9.76 -10.48
N GLU A 151 -1.84 9.87 -11.80
CA GLU A 151 -2.77 10.61 -12.67
C GLU A 151 -4.18 10.01 -12.71
N VAL A 152 -4.35 8.79 -12.19
CA VAL A 152 -5.64 8.09 -12.13
C VAL A 152 -5.90 7.70 -10.68
N VAL A 153 -6.98 8.23 -10.10
CA VAL A 153 -7.50 7.77 -8.81
C VAL A 153 -8.15 6.41 -9.03
N SER A 154 -7.37 5.36 -8.87
CA SER A 154 -7.88 3.99 -8.84
C SER A 154 -8.55 3.70 -7.51
N ASP A 155 -9.64 2.95 -7.52
CA ASP A 155 -10.29 2.45 -6.30
C ASP A 155 -9.53 1.28 -5.64
N THR A 156 -8.49 0.77 -6.31
CA THR A 156 -7.62 -0.29 -5.81
C THR A 156 -6.19 0.18 -5.65
N VAL A 157 -5.47 -0.40 -4.69
CA VAL A 157 -4.02 -0.21 -4.56
C VAL A 157 -3.28 -0.81 -5.77
N PRO A 158 -2.06 -0.34 -6.06
CA PRO A 158 -1.23 -0.96 -7.09
C PRO A 158 -1.03 -2.47 -6.86
N PRO A 159 -0.93 -3.28 -7.93
CA PRO A 159 -0.84 -4.74 -7.82
C PRO A 159 0.33 -5.29 -6.99
N LEU A 160 1.29 -4.45 -6.61
CA LEU A 160 2.43 -4.84 -5.76
C LEU A 160 2.15 -4.73 -4.26
N LEU A 161 0.95 -4.32 -3.88
CA LEU A 161 0.47 -4.21 -2.50
C LEU A 161 -0.70 -5.15 -2.26
#